data_bc1f628209af8b6e1e3d6cb5f493c39a
#
_entry.id   bc1f628209af8b6e1e3d6cb5f493c39a
#
_cell.length_a   1.000
_cell.length_b   1.000
_cell.length_c   1.000
_cell.angle_alpha   90.00
_cell.angle_beta   90.00
_cell.angle_gamma   90.00
#
_symmetry.space_group_name_H-M   'P 1'
#
loop_
_entity.id
_entity.type
_entity.pdbx_description
1 polymer ?
#
loop_
_entity_poly.entity_id
_entity_poly.type
_entity_poly.pdbx_seq_one_letter_code
_entity_poly.pdbx_strand_id
1 'polypeptide(L)'
;ALGLYLSQAFYNLEAAAIAERQRIELHEAMATAFEQADFVIASTNPGPAFGAESTKSADVDVLDKVLGNSIARLGLRGALTSVSVASGAFHKLPSRIIGLAETKFPDLVAMGGLTIASNVYGNPAVSIPAGLVDGLPVGAQVLARHHQDALLFDVALAAERNLPWPLVAPSVSAAAV
;
A
#
# COMPACT_ATOMS: atom_id res chain seq x y z
N ALA A 1 -1.61 -9.10 10.60
CA ALA A 1 -2.05 -9.22 12.02
C ALA A 1 -1.54 -8.06 12.88
N LEU A 2 -0.25 -7.68 12.77
CA LEU A 2 0.37 -6.61 13.57
C LEU A 2 -0.30 -5.24 13.37
N GLY A 3 -0.49 -4.81 12.12
CA GLY A 3 -1.11 -3.53 11.82
C GLY A 3 -2.51 -3.38 12.42
N LEU A 4 -3.33 -4.42 12.34
CA LEU A 4 -4.64 -4.48 12.97
C LEU A 4 -4.58 -4.40 14.50
N TYR A 5 -3.60 -5.06 15.12
CA TYR A 5 -3.43 -5.00 16.56
C TYR A 5 -3.02 -3.61 17.04
N LEU A 6 -2.07 -2.98 16.34
CA LEU A 6 -1.64 -1.61 16.65
C LEU A 6 -2.76 -0.58 16.37
N SER A 7 -3.53 -0.77 15.30
CA SER A 7 -4.64 0.13 14.99
C SER A 7 -5.73 0.15 16.05
N GLN A 8 -5.97 -0.96 16.77
CA GLN A 8 -6.94 -1.00 17.87
C GLN A 8 -6.61 -0.02 19.00
N ALA A 9 -5.33 0.26 19.25
CA ALA A 9 -4.92 1.19 20.28
C ALA A 9 -5.13 2.66 19.90
N PHE A 10 -5.21 2.96 18.60
CA PHE A 10 -5.33 4.31 18.05
C PHE A 10 -6.69 4.60 17.42
N TYR A 11 -7.51 3.56 17.24
CA TYR A 11 -8.81 3.70 16.63
C TYR A 11 -9.82 4.29 17.65
N ASN A 12 -10.11 5.54 17.50
CA ASN A 12 -11.14 6.23 18.25
C ASN A 12 -12.00 7.08 17.29
N LEU A 13 -13.09 7.63 17.79
CA LEU A 13 -14.04 8.41 16.99
C LEU A 13 -13.39 9.64 16.32
N GLU A 14 -12.44 10.29 17.01
CA GLU A 14 -11.73 11.46 16.47
C GLU A 14 -10.82 11.05 15.32
N ALA A 15 -10.03 9.99 15.50
CA ALA A 15 -9.18 9.45 14.44
C ALA A 15 -10.01 8.98 13.22
N ALA A 16 -11.16 8.36 13.46
CA ALA A 16 -12.10 7.98 12.41
C ALA A 16 -12.64 9.20 11.64
N ALA A 17 -13.01 10.28 12.36
CA ALA A 17 -13.51 11.50 11.73
C ALA A 17 -12.42 12.22 10.89
N ILE A 18 -11.16 12.22 11.37
CA ILE A 18 -10.02 12.76 10.61
C ILE A 18 -9.78 11.93 9.35
N ALA A 19 -9.75 10.60 9.48
CA ALA A 19 -9.54 9.71 8.35
C ALA A 19 -10.64 9.86 7.30
N GLU A 20 -11.90 9.99 7.72
CA GLU A 20 -13.02 10.19 6.81
C GLU A 20 -12.95 11.52 6.08
N ARG A 21 -12.54 12.60 6.74
CA ARG A 21 -12.31 13.89 6.09
C ARG A 21 -11.22 13.80 5.03
N GLN A 22 -10.09 13.19 5.37
CA GLN A 22 -9.00 12.99 4.42
C GLN A 22 -9.42 12.12 3.23
N ARG A 23 -10.25 11.10 3.49
CA ARG A 23 -10.81 10.26 2.44
C ARG A 23 -11.67 11.07 1.47
N ILE A 24 -12.51 11.98 1.97
CA ILE A 24 -13.33 12.86 1.14
C ILE A 24 -12.45 13.79 0.29
N GLU A 25 -11.46 14.46 0.90
CA GLU A 25 -10.54 15.36 0.20
C GLU A 25 -9.79 14.64 -0.94
N LEU A 26 -9.32 13.43 -0.68
CA LEU A 26 -8.65 12.62 -1.70
C LEU A 26 -9.62 12.14 -2.79
N HIS A 27 -10.86 11.82 -2.43
CA HIS A 27 -11.90 11.48 -3.41
C HIS A 27 -12.22 12.64 -4.34
N GLU A 28 -12.34 13.85 -3.82
CA GLU A 28 -12.53 15.07 -4.60
C GLU A 28 -11.33 15.35 -5.53
N ALA A 29 -10.11 15.13 -5.05
CA ALA A 29 -8.91 15.26 -5.86
C ALA A 29 -8.88 14.23 -7.02
N MET A 30 -9.29 13.00 -6.77
CA MET A 30 -9.41 11.97 -7.80
C MET A 30 -10.51 12.32 -8.81
N ALA A 31 -11.66 12.80 -8.34
CA ALA A 31 -12.74 13.25 -9.22
C ALA A 31 -12.27 14.39 -10.13
N THR A 32 -11.55 15.37 -9.58
CA THR A 32 -10.96 16.48 -10.35
C THR A 32 -9.95 15.98 -11.40
N ALA A 33 -9.13 14.99 -11.08
CA ALA A 33 -8.23 14.38 -12.06
C ALA A 33 -8.99 13.77 -13.24
N PHE A 34 -10.10 13.10 -12.97
CA PHE A 34 -10.96 12.50 -14.00
C PHE A 34 -11.85 13.51 -14.76
N GLU A 35 -11.96 14.75 -14.31
CA GLU A 35 -12.51 15.83 -15.14
C GLU A 35 -11.56 16.24 -16.27
N GLN A 36 -10.26 16.08 -16.05
CA GLN A 36 -9.19 16.50 -16.97
C GLN A 36 -8.65 15.36 -17.83
N ALA A 37 -8.87 14.10 -17.43
CA ALA A 37 -8.34 12.92 -18.11
C ALA A 37 -9.34 11.77 -18.10
N ASP A 38 -9.27 10.91 -19.12
CA ASP A 38 -10.08 9.68 -19.19
C ASP A 38 -9.46 8.56 -18.37
N PHE A 39 -8.13 8.58 -18.23
CA PHE A 39 -7.35 7.61 -17.46
C PHE A 39 -6.31 8.29 -16.58
N VAL A 40 -6.05 7.68 -15.44
CA VAL A 40 -4.89 7.99 -14.60
C VAL A 40 -3.92 6.82 -14.71
N ILE A 41 -2.70 7.10 -15.13
CA ILE A 41 -1.66 6.07 -15.32
C ILE A 41 -0.54 6.32 -14.32
N ALA A 42 -0.11 5.25 -13.65
CA ALA A 42 1.00 5.28 -12.71
C ALA A 42 1.78 3.95 -12.77
N SER A 43 2.95 3.88 -12.16
CA SER A 43 3.56 2.59 -11.89
C SER A 43 2.69 1.79 -10.91
N THR A 44 2.64 0.46 -11.06
CA THR A 44 1.88 -0.39 -10.11
C THR A 44 2.50 -0.33 -8.72
N ASN A 45 3.83 -0.34 -8.65
CA ASN A 45 4.59 -0.13 -7.42
C ASN A 45 5.49 1.10 -7.54
N PRO A 46 5.72 1.86 -6.46
CA PRO A 46 6.53 3.07 -6.49
C PRO A 46 8.04 2.81 -6.68
N GLY A 47 8.49 1.58 -6.51
CA GLY A 47 9.89 1.17 -6.66
C GLY A 47 10.05 -0.19 -7.33
N PRO A 48 11.29 -0.61 -7.62
CA PRO A 48 11.59 -1.95 -8.12
C PRO A 48 11.25 -3.00 -7.05
N ALA A 49 11.22 -4.28 -7.47
CA ALA A 49 11.04 -5.38 -6.55
C ALA A 49 12.20 -5.40 -5.53
N PHE A 50 11.85 -5.51 -4.25
CA PHE A 50 12.81 -5.63 -3.16
C PHE A 50 13.19 -7.10 -2.91
N GLY A 51 14.32 -7.35 -2.25
CA GLY A 51 14.78 -8.70 -1.95
C GLY A 51 13.80 -9.45 -1.04
N ALA A 52 13.64 -10.75 -1.24
CA ALA A 52 12.72 -11.60 -0.46
C ALA A 52 13.01 -11.57 1.06
N GLU A 53 14.27 -11.31 1.44
CA GLU A 53 14.69 -11.23 2.84
C GLU A 53 14.54 -9.81 3.45
N SER A 54 14.26 -8.78 2.66
CA SER A 54 14.15 -7.40 3.15
C SER A 54 13.01 -7.21 4.15
N THR A 55 11.98 -8.06 4.10
CA THR A 55 10.88 -8.07 5.06
C THR A 55 11.18 -8.83 6.35
N LYS A 56 12.30 -9.58 6.41
CA LYS A 56 12.76 -10.36 7.57
C LYS A 56 13.80 -9.60 8.38
N SER A 57 13.57 -8.32 8.67
CA SER A 57 14.49 -7.59 9.55
C SER A 57 14.41 -8.11 10.98
N ALA A 58 15.53 -8.03 11.71
CA ALA A 58 15.59 -8.40 13.12
C ALA A 58 14.55 -7.67 13.98
N ASP A 59 14.16 -6.47 13.55
CA ASP A 59 13.12 -5.65 14.21
C ASP A 59 11.72 -6.29 14.06
N VAL A 60 11.43 -6.98 12.94
CA VAL A 60 10.17 -7.71 12.74
C VAL A 60 10.12 -8.94 13.65
N ASP A 61 11.25 -9.66 13.78
CA ASP A 61 11.36 -10.82 14.68
C ASP A 61 11.19 -10.44 16.16
N VAL A 62 11.75 -9.30 16.59
CA VAL A 62 11.58 -8.77 17.95
C VAL A 62 10.10 -8.39 18.17
N LEU A 63 9.49 -7.76 17.18
CA LEU A 63 8.10 -7.35 17.25
C LEU A 63 7.14 -8.55 17.29
N ASP A 64 7.41 -9.60 16.52
CA ASP A 64 6.64 -10.84 16.53
C ASP A 64 6.80 -11.58 17.88
N LYS A 65 7.98 -11.58 18.47
CA LYS A 65 8.20 -12.13 19.83
C LYS A 65 7.44 -11.36 20.90
N VAL A 66 7.45 -10.01 20.83
CA VAL A 66 6.68 -9.16 21.76
C VAL A 66 5.19 -9.39 21.60
N LEU A 67 4.70 -9.51 20.36
CA LEU A 67 3.29 -9.75 20.08
C LEU A 67 2.85 -11.20 20.32
N GLY A 68 3.78 -12.15 20.27
CA GLY A 68 3.55 -13.55 20.65
C GLY A 68 3.33 -13.71 22.16
N ASN A 69 3.85 -12.77 22.98
CA ASN A 69 3.73 -12.80 24.43
C ASN A 69 2.53 -11.97 24.90
N SER A 70 1.56 -12.62 25.57
CA SER A 70 0.33 -11.97 26.03
C SER A 70 0.58 -10.89 27.10
N ILE A 71 1.61 -11.04 27.95
CA ILE A 71 1.99 -10.05 28.96
C ILE A 71 2.64 -8.83 28.31
N ALA A 72 3.54 -9.06 27.34
CA ALA A 72 4.18 -7.99 26.61
C ALA A 72 3.17 -7.17 25.78
N ARG A 73 2.17 -7.84 25.18
CA ARG A 73 1.05 -7.18 24.48
C ARG A 73 0.24 -6.29 25.41
N LEU A 74 -0.06 -6.78 26.61
CA LEU A 74 -0.82 -6.00 27.60
C LEU A 74 -0.02 -4.78 28.08
N GLY A 75 1.29 -4.94 28.31
CA GLY A 75 2.20 -3.86 28.66
C GLY A 75 2.33 -2.80 27.55
N LEU A 76 2.49 -3.24 26.31
CA LEU A 76 2.54 -2.35 25.15
C LEU A 76 1.23 -1.57 24.96
N ARG A 77 0.10 -2.24 25.12
CA ARG A 77 -1.23 -1.60 25.06
C ARG A 77 -1.42 -0.58 26.17
N GLY A 78 -1.01 -0.90 27.40
CA GLY A 78 -1.05 0.02 28.54
C GLY A 78 -0.15 1.23 28.34
N ALA A 79 1.06 1.05 27.82
CA ALA A 79 1.98 2.14 27.50
C ALA A 79 1.44 3.06 26.39
N LEU A 80 0.91 2.47 25.32
CA LEU A 80 0.32 3.23 24.21
C LEU A 80 -0.91 4.04 24.65
N THR A 81 -1.78 3.44 25.46
CA THR A 81 -2.97 4.14 25.97
C THR A 81 -2.60 5.23 26.98
N SER A 82 -1.64 5.00 27.87
CA SER A 82 -1.23 6.02 28.86
C SER A 82 -0.53 7.24 28.19
N VAL A 83 0.32 7.00 27.21
CA VAL A 83 0.95 8.08 26.43
C VAL A 83 -0.07 8.88 25.64
N SER A 84 -1.10 8.22 25.11
CA SER A 84 -2.14 8.86 24.33
C SER A 84 -3.03 9.76 25.18
N VAL A 85 -3.41 9.33 26.39
CA VAL A 85 -4.25 10.10 27.32
C VAL A 85 -3.48 11.28 27.93
N ALA A 86 -2.18 11.09 28.26
CA ALA A 86 -1.38 12.09 28.93
C ALA A 86 -0.93 13.25 28.04
N SER A 87 -0.82 13.06 26.72
CA SER A 87 -0.17 14.03 25.84
C SER A 87 -1.11 14.96 25.07
N GLY A 88 -2.42 14.73 25.06
CA GLY A 88 -3.35 15.46 24.17
C GLY A 88 -2.97 15.38 22.69
N ALA A 89 -1.95 14.58 22.37
CA ALA A 89 -1.32 14.50 21.06
C ALA A 89 -1.89 13.35 20.19
N PHE A 90 -3.12 12.92 20.49
CA PHE A 90 -3.79 11.80 19.82
C PHE A 90 -3.78 11.95 18.29
N HIS A 91 -4.02 13.15 17.80
CA HIS A 91 -4.07 13.43 16.36
C HIS A 91 -2.71 13.40 15.66
N LYS A 92 -1.58 13.51 16.40
CA LYS A 92 -0.22 13.49 15.83
C LYS A 92 0.47 12.12 15.94
N LEU A 93 -0.07 11.21 16.75
CA LEU A 93 0.52 9.89 16.94
C LEU A 93 0.47 9.00 15.67
N PRO A 94 -0.65 8.93 14.93
CA PRO A 94 -0.69 8.15 13.70
C PRO A 94 0.35 8.60 12.67
N SER A 95 0.51 9.91 12.45
CA SER A 95 1.49 10.43 11.50
C SER A 95 2.94 10.16 11.92
N ARG A 96 3.23 10.18 13.24
CA ARG A 96 4.57 9.83 13.75
C ARG A 96 4.87 8.33 13.60
N ILE A 97 3.88 7.47 13.81
CA ILE A 97 4.05 6.02 13.61
C ILE A 97 4.23 5.71 12.13
N ILE A 98 3.46 6.33 11.25
CA ILE A 98 3.63 6.20 9.80
C ILE A 98 5.02 6.70 9.40
N GLY A 99 5.46 7.88 9.85
CA GLY A 99 6.80 8.40 9.56
C GLY A 99 7.92 7.51 10.09
N LEU A 100 7.73 6.86 11.25
CA LEU A 100 8.68 5.87 11.75
C LEU A 100 8.67 4.59 10.91
N ALA A 101 7.51 4.13 10.47
CA ALA A 101 7.37 2.98 9.59
C ALA A 101 8.00 3.27 8.21
N GLU A 102 7.78 4.45 7.64
CA GLU A 102 8.43 4.89 6.40
C GLU A 102 9.96 4.91 6.51
N THR A 103 10.48 5.35 7.65
CA THR A 103 11.92 5.40 7.89
C THR A 103 12.52 4.02 8.11
N LYS A 104 11.83 3.14 8.82
CA LYS A 104 12.32 1.80 9.20
C LYS A 104 12.02 0.73 8.15
N PHE A 105 10.91 0.86 7.45
CA PHE A 105 10.39 -0.13 6.48
C PHE A 105 9.90 0.57 5.21
N PRO A 106 10.77 1.32 4.50
CA PRO A 106 10.35 2.10 3.33
C PRO A 106 9.71 1.21 2.25
N ASP A 107 10.29 0.04 1.99
CA ASP A 107 9.80 -0.90 0.98
C ASP A 107 8.40 -1.44 1.33
N LEU A 108 8.14 -1.72 2.61
CA LEU A 108 6.85 -2.23 3.07
C LEU A 108 5.75 -1.17 2.98
N VAL A 109 6.09 0.08 3.31
CA VAL A 109 5.14 1.22 3.25
C VAL A 109 4.89 1.60 1.78
N ALA A 110 5.94 1.59 0.96
CA ALA A 110 5.83 1.87 -0.46
C ALA A 110 5.05 0.77 -1.21
N MET A 111 5.10 -0.47 -0.74
CA MET A 111 4.40 -1.59 -1.35
C MET A 111 2.88 -1.37 -1.38
N GLY A 112 2.34 -1.23 -2.57
CA GLY A 112 0.91 -0.99 -2.77
C GLY A 112 0.46 0.47 -2.53
N GLY A 113 1.34 1.40 -2.18
CA GLY A 113 0.97 2.79 -1.92
C GLY A 113 0.20 3.44 -3.08
N LEU A 114 0.58 3.15 -4.32
CA LEU A 114 -0.10 3.66 -5.51
C LEU A 114 -1.40 2.92 -5.86
N THR A 115 -1.63 1.72 -5.33
CA THR A 115 -2.86 0.94 -5.54
C THR A 115 -3.93 1.23 -4.49
N ILE A 116 -3.58 1.87 -3.38
CA ILE A 116 -4.51 2.19 -2.29
C ILE A 116 -5.65 3.10 -2.78
N ALA A 117 -5.34 4.09 -3.62
CA ALA A 117 -6.33 5.04 -4.10
C ALA A 117 -7.52 4.34 -4.79
N SER A 118 -7.26 3.46 -5.76
CA SER A 118 -8.31 2.70 -6.45
C SER A 118 -9.09 1.80 -5.50
N ASN A 119 -8.40 1.13 -4.56
CA ASN A 119 -9.04 0.25 -3.58
C ASN A 119 -9.94 1.00 -2.59
N VAL A 120 -9.56 2.21 -2.17
CA VAL A 120 -10.34 3.00 -1.21
C VAL A 120 -11.51 3.70 -1.88
N TYR A 121 -11.34 4.19 -3.11
CA TYR A 121 -12.37 4.99 -3.81
C TYR A 121 -13.23 4.16 -4.76
N GLY A 122 -12.86 2.89 -5.00
CA GLY A 122 -13.63 1.99 -5.86
C GLY A 122 -13.49 2.32 -7.34
N ASN A 123 -12.45 3.03 -7.74
CA ASN A 123 -12.13 3.20 -9.15
C ASN A 123 -11.66 1.88 -9.73
N PRO A 124 -12.15 1.46 -10.89
CA PRO A 124 -11.62 0.29 -11.56
C PRO A 124 -10.16 0.56 -11.97
N ALA A 125 -9.32 -0.46 -11.81
CA ALA A 125 -7.90 -0.39 -12.13
C ALA A 125 -7.42 -1.69 -12.76
N VAL A 126 -6.54 -1.60 -13.74
CA VAL A 126 -5.85 -2.73 -14.35
C VAL A 126 -4.34 -2.51 -14.26
N SER A 127 -3.59 -3.56 -13.93
CA SER A 127 -2.12 -3.56 -14.01
C SER A 127 -1.68 -4.30 -15.26
N ILE A 128 -0.85 -3.65 -16.06
CA ILE A 128 -0.35 -4.14 -17.34
C ILE A 128 1.16 -4.32 -17.23
N PRO A 129 1.75 -5.42 -17.72
CA PRO A 129 3.20 -5.55 -17.82
C PRO A 129 3.80 -4.40 -18.63
N ALA A 130 4.79 -3.71 -18.05
CA ALA A 130 5.41 -2.52 -18.65
C ALA A 130 6.90 -2.72 -19.00
N GLY A 131 7.37 -3.96 -18.97
CA GLY A 131 8.73 -4.30 -19.28
C GLY A 131 9.55 -4.73 -18.07
N LEU A 132 10.86 -4.54 -18.15
CA LEU A 132 11.83 -4.96 -17.13
C LEU A 132 12.68 -3.77 -16.70
N VAL A 133 12.98 -3.70 -15.41
CA VAL A 133 13.98 -2.80 -14.83
C VAL A 133 14.96 -3.68 -14.05
N ASP A 134 16.24 -3.61 -14.39
CA ASP A 134 17.30 -4.46 -13.82
C ASP A 134 16.97 -5.96 -13.88
N GLY A 135 16.34 -6.40 -14.98
CA GLY A 135 15.92 -7.79 -15.18
C GLY A 135 14.66 -8.20 -14.39
N LEU A 136 14.06 -7.31 -13.62
CA LEU A 136 12.85 -7.58 -12.84
C LEU A 136 11.61 -6.99 -13.54
N PRO A 137 10.46 -7.70 -13.54
CA PRO A 137 9.25 -7.21 -14.19
C PRO A 137 8.68 -6.01 -13.46
N VAL A 138 8.23 -5.02 -14.22
CA VAL A 138 7.50 -3.85 -13.71
C VAL A 138 6.13 -3.77 -14.36
N GLY A 139 5.18 -3.19 -13.62
CA GLY A 139 3.81 -2.99 -14.07
C GLY A 139 3.44 -1.51 -14.15
N ALA A 140 2.63 -1.17 -15.13
CA ALA A 140 1.88 0.08 -15.16
C ALA A 140 0.44 -0.18 -14.78
N GLN A 141 -0.12 0.59 -13.85
CA GLN A 141 -1.53 0.56 -13.56
C GLN A 141 -2.26 1.69 -14.31
N VAL A 142 -3.43 1.37 -14.79
CA VAL A 142 -4.35 2.31 -15.42
C VAL A 142 -5.63 2.30 -14.60
N LEU A 143 -6.06 3.48 -14.17
CA LEU A 143 -7.32 3.70 -13.47
C LEU A 143 -8.31 4.39 -14.40
N ALA A 144 -9.60 4.05 -14.27
CA ALA A 144 -10.68 4.71 -14.98
C ALA A 144 -11.74 5.26 -14.01
N ARG A 145 -12.71 5.99 -14.55
CA ARG A 145 -13.87 6.44 -13.79
C ARG A 145 -14.68 5.23 -13.29
N HIS A 146 -15.45 5.44 -12.24
CA HIS A 146 -16.34 4.40 -11.71
C HIS A 146 -17.19 3.75 -12.82
N HIS A 147 -17.35 2.46 -12.71
CA HIS A 147 -18.14 1.62 -13.64
C HIS A 147 -17.60 1.54 -15.08
N GLN A 148 -16.36 1.97 -15.32
CA GLN A 148 -15.72 1.85 -16.64
C GLN A 148 -14.76 0.66 -16.75
N ASP A 149 -15.07 -0.45 -16.09
CA ASP A 149 -14.26 -1.67 -16.11
C ASP A 149 -14.08 -2.21 -17.54
N ALA A 150 -15.13 -2.18 -18.36
CA ALA A 150 -15.05 -2.63 -19.74
C ALA A 150 -14.02 -1.84 -20.56
N LEU A 151 -13.94 -0.52 -20.34
CA LEU A 151 -12.97 0.35 -21.01
C LEU A 151 -11.53 -0.01 -20.60
N LEU A 152 -11.30 -0.42 -19.36
CA LEU A 152 -9.97 -0.89 -18.92
C LEU A 152 -9.57 -2.21 -19.58
N PHE A 153 -10.51 -3.11 -19.81
CA PHE A 153 -10.23 -4.33 -20.60
C PHE A 153 -9.87 -4.00 -22.04
N ASP A 154 -10.51 -3.01 -22.66
CA ASP A 154 -10.15 -2.55 -24.00
C ASP A 154 -8.75 -1.96 -24.02
N VAL A 155 -8.38 -1.16 -23.02
CA VAL A 155 -7.01 -0.64 -22.84
C VAL A 155 -5.99 -1.77 -22.67
N ALA A 156 -6.28 -2.74 -21.81
CA ALA A 156 -5.41 -3.89 -21.57
C ALA A 156 -5.21 -4.72 -22.85
N LEU A 157 -6.29 -5.00 -23.59
CA LEU A 157 -6.24 -5.69 -24.88
C LEU A 157 -5.45 -4.90 -25.93
N ALA A 158 -5.61 -3.59 -25.98
CA ALA A 158 -4.84 -2.73 -26.87
C ALA A 158 -3.34 -2.78 -26.52
N ALA A 159 -3.01 -2.74 -25.23
CA ALA A 159 -1.64 -2.87 -24.76
C ALA A 159 -1.05 -4.24 -25.13
N GLU A 160 -1.76 -5.33 -24.89
CA GLU A 160 -1.32 -6.69 -25.21
C GLU A 160 -1.05 -6.88 -26.72
N ARG A 161 -1.90 -6.29 -27.58
CA ARG A 161 -1.74 -6.35 -29.03
C ARG A 161 -0.53 -5.56 -29.55
N ASN A 162 -0.23 -4.44 -28.94
CA ASN A 162 0.83 -3.54 -29.39
C ASN A 162 2.19 -3.80 -28.72
N LEU A 163 2.16 -4.31 -27.49
CA LEU A 163 3.33 -4.63 -26.67
C LEU A 163 3.14 -6.03 -26.05
N PRO A 164 3.18 -7.11 -26.87
CA PRO A 164 2.93 -8.46 -26.37
C PRO A 164 3.97 -8.86 -25.33
N TRP A 165 3.51 -9.47 -24.26
CA TRP A 165 4.34 -10.06 -23.19
C TRP A 165 4.16 -11.58 -23.12
N PRO A 166 5.15 -12.32 -22.54
CA PRO A 166 5.03 -13.75 -22.37
C PRO A 166 3.85 -14.09 -21.45
N LEU A 167 2.96 -14.97 -21.87
CA LEU A 167 1.83 -15.46 -21.05
C LEU A 167 2.26 -16.50 -20.01
N VAL A 168 3.47 -17.05 -20.17
CA VAL A 168 4.03 -18.06 -19.27
C VAL A 168 5.37 -17.56 -18.77
N ALA A 169 5.59 -17.63 -17.47
CA ALA A 169 6.88 -17.30 -16.89
C ALA A 169 8.00 -18.17 -17.49
N PRO A 170 9.17 -17.61 -17.81
CA PRO A 170 10.30 -18.40 -18.25
C PRO A 170 10.64 -19.44 -17.17
N SER A 171 10.96 -20.67 -17.59
CA SER A 171 11.44 -21.69 -16.67
C SER A 171 12.69 -21.19 -15.96
N VAL A 172 12.69 -21.23 -14.63
CA VAL A 172 13.90 -20.93 -13.85
C VAL A 172 14.92 -22.00 -14.19
N SER A 173 15.97 -21.63 -14.91
CA SER A 173 17.10 -22.53 -15.14
C SER A 173 17.72 -22.90 -13.80
N ALA A 174 17.86 -24.17 -13.50
CA ALA A 174 18.47 -24.70 -12.27
C ALA A 174 19.97 -24.32 -12.08
N ALA A 175 20.49 -23.40 -12.89
CA ALA A 175 21.89 -22.97 -12.91
C ALA A 175 22.17 -21.69 -12.08
N ALA A 176 21.27 -21.26 -11.23
CA ALA A 176 21.44 -20.07 -10.39
C ALA A 176 21.17 -20.38 -8.91
N VAL A 177 21.77 -21.43 -8.36
CA VAL A 177 21.88 -21.68 -6.91
C VAL A 177 23.38 -21.85 -6.58
#